data_6289bcb68d20f3d781281ed1fdbc3d8a
#
_entry.id   6289bcb68d20f3d781281ed1fdbc3d8a
#
_cell.length_a   1.000
_cell.length_b   1.000
_cell.length_c   1.000
_cell.angle_alpha   90.00
_cell.angle_beta   90.00
_cell.angle_gamma   90.00
#
_symmetry.space_group_name_H-M   'P 1'
#
loop_
_entity.id
_entity.type
_entity.pdbx_description
1 polymer ?
#
loop_
_entity_poly.entity_id
_entity_poly.type
_entity_poly.pdbx_seq_one_letter_code
_entity_poly.pdbx_strand_id
1 'polypeptide(L)'
;MSERKIINDPVFGFINIPKGLLYNIVCHPLLQRLTRIKQLGLSSAVYPGAQHTRFQHSLGAFYLMSEAISHLTAKGNFIFDSEAEAVQAAILLHDIGHGPFSHVLENTLVTGVSHEEISLMLMERIKQRLKRTAQSCYPNLTKTSTPRSFFINW
;
A
#
# COMPACT_ATOMS: atom_id res chain seq x y z
N MET A 1 9.84 -12.32 -18.87
CA MET A 1 10.24 -12.08 -17.47
C MET A 1 9.48 -10.87 -16.98
N SER A 2 8.64 -11.01 -15.97
CA SER A 2 7.97 -9.87 -15.33
C SER A 2 9.04 -8.96 -14.72
N GLU A 3 9.11 -7.70 -15.19
CA GLU A 3 10.04 -6.73 -14.61
C GLU A 3 9.60 -6.41 -13.16
N ARG A 4 10.52 -6.55 -12.22
CA ARG A 4 10.29 -6.30 -10.79
C ARG A 4 11.18 -5.15 -10.32
N LYS A 5 10.70 -4.37 -9.35
CA LYS A 5 11.51 -3.42 -8.60
C LYS A 5 11.93 -4.07 -7.29
N ILE A 6 13.20 -3.95 -6.95
CA ILE A 6 13.74 -4.48 -5.70
C ILE A 6 13.93 -3.31 -4.73
N ILE A 7 13.42 -3.47 -3.51
CA ILE A 7 13.68 -2.57 -2.38
C ILE A 7 14.42 -3.36 -1.33
N ASN A 8 15.53 -2.83 -0.84
CA ASN A 8 16.27 -3.45 0.25
C ASN A 8 15.72 -2.96 1.59
N ASP A 9 15.24 -3.90 2.41
CA ASP A 9 14.73 -3.66 3.75
C ASP A 9 15.67 -4.30 4.79
N PRO A 10 15.98 -3.62 5.92
CA PRO A 10 16.92 -4.12 6.90
C PRO A 10 16.43 -5.35 7.66
N VAL A 11 15.13 -5.65 7.67
CA VAL A 11 14.52 -6.78 8.37
C VAL A 11 14.25 -7.95 7.41
N PHE A 12 13.66 -7.67 6.25
CA PHE A 12 13.20 -8.68 5.29
C PHE A 12 14.16 -8.88 4.11
N GLY A 13 15.22 -8.07 4.00
CA GLY A 13 16.14 -8.16 2.88
C GLY A 13 15.54 -7.59 1.58
N PHE A 14 15.57 -8.35 0.50
CA PHE A 14 15.13 -7.89 -0.81
C PHE A 14 13.63 -8.10 -1.02
N ILE A 15 12.86 -7.04 -0.91
CA ILE A 15 11.43 -7.03 -1.20
C ILE A 15 11.23 -6.80 -2.69
N ASN A 16 10.61 -7.75 -3.38
CA ASN A 16 10.32 -7.70 -4.81
C ASN A 16 8.92 -7.16 -5.04
N ILE A 17 8.80 -6.04 -5.73
CA ILE A 17 7.53 -5.41 -6.09
C ILE A 17 7.29 -5.60 -7.58
N PRO A 18 6.20 -6.30 -7.98
CA PRO A 18 5.81 -6.42 -9.38
C PRO A 18 5.58 -5.05 -10.01
N LYS A 19 6.09 -4.84 -11.25
CA LYS A 19 5.73 -3.65 -12.02
C LYS A 19 4.23 -3.69 -12.35
N GLY A 20 3.60 -2.54 -12.42
CA GLY A 20 2.18 -2.40 -12.65
C GLY A 20 1.50 -1.66 -11.50
N LEU A 21 0.33 -2.15 -11.08
CA LEU A 21 -0.49 -1.48 -10.05
C LEU A 21 0.28 -1.31 -8.73
N LEU A 22 0.88 -2.38 -8.21
CA LEU A 22 1.57 -2.37 -6.92
C LEU A 22 2.77 -1.41 -6.92
N TYR A 23 3.57 -1.41 -8.00
CA TYR A 23 4.66 -0.46 -8.14
C TYR A 23 4.17 0.99 -8.21
N ASN A 24 3.10 1.25 -8.96
CA ASN A 24 2.50 2.58 -9.07
C ASN A 24 1.95 3.07 -7.71
N ILE A 25 1.36 2.18 -6.91
CA ILE A 25 0.93 2.47 -5.54
C ILE A 25 2.15 2.82 -4.68
N VAL A 26 3.20 2.02 -4.71
CA VAL A 26 4.42 2.25 -3.91
C VAL A 26 5.07 3.58 -4.27
N CYS A 27 5.12 3.96 -5.55
CA CYS A 27 5.68 5.23 -6.01
C CYS A 27 4.72 6.43 -5.81
N HIS A 28 3.46 6.20 -5.41
CA HIS A 28 2.50 7.28 -5.30
C HIS A 28 2.85 8.25 -4.15
N PRO A 29 2.80 9.57 -4.37
CA PRO A 29 3.21 10.57 -3.36
C PRO A 29 2.47 10.43 -2.01
N LEU A 30 1.20 10.01 -2.02
CA LEU A 30 0.43 9.80 -0.80
C LEU A 30 0.98 8.62 0.03
N LEU A 31 1.45 7.55 -0.60
CA LEU A 31 2.11 6.46 0.12
C LEU A 31 3.54 6.85 0.51
N GLN A 32 4.28 7.52 -0.38
CA GLN A 32 5.63 8.02 -0.10
C GLN A 32 5.68 9.01 1.08
N ARG A 33 4.57 9.70 1.39
CA ARG A 33 4.43 10.52 2.59
C ARG A 33 4.76 9.75 3.86
N LEU A 34 4.41 8.46 3.91
CA LEU A 34 4.64 7.59 5.07
C LEU A 34 6.13 7.36 5.39
N THR A 35 7.05 7.65 4.46
CA THR A 35 8.50 7.61 4.70
C THR A 35 8.96 8.63 5.75
N ARG A 36 8.14 9.67 5.97
CA ARG A 36 8.42 10.75 6.92
C ARG A 36 7.62 10.64 8.22
N ILE A 37 6.81 9.59 8.37
CA ILE A 37 5.97 9.37 9.55
C ILE A 37 6.48 8.13 10.29
N LYS A 38 6.97 8.34 11.51
CA LYS A 38 7.42 7.24 12.36
C LYS A 38 6.24 6.40 12.83
N GLN A 39 6.40 5.07 12.80
CA GLN A 39 5.35 4.13 13.21
C GLN A 39 4.96 4.32 14.66
N LEU A 40 5.94 4.47 15.54
CA LEU A 40 5.75 4.53 16.98
C LEU A 40 5.78 5.97 17.55
N GLY A 41 5.63 6.99 16.70
CA GLY A 41 5.56 8.39 17.11
C GLY A 41 6.76 8.83 17.94
N LEU A 42 6.54 9.25 19.20
CA LEU A 42 7.57 9.73 20.11
C LEU A 42 8.36 8.62 20.82
N SER A 43 7.98 7.35 20.68
CA SER A 43 8.65 6.24 21.37
C SER A 43 10.15 6.15 21.06
N SER A 44 10.60 6.70 19.92
CA SER A 44 12.02 6.77 19.58
C SER A 44 12.86 7.65 20.52
N ALA A 45 12.22 8.51 21.32
CA ALA A 45 12.92 9.30 22.36
C ALA A 45 13.32 8.44 23.57
N VAL A 46 12.56 7.37 23.82
CA VAL A 46 12.80 6.42 24.93
C VAL A 46 13.48 5.14 24.40
N TYR A 47 13.10 4.70 23.22
CA TYR A 47 13.61 3.50 22.55
C TYR A 47 14.37 3.90 21.27
N PRO A 48 15.71 4.09 21.32
CA PRO A 48 16.49 4.58 20.18
C PRO A 48 16.38 3.72 18.91
N GLY A 49 16.08 2.42 19.04
CA GLY A 49 15.85 1.50 17.92
C GLY A 49 14.50 1.65 17.23
N ALA A 50 13.54 2.39 17.82
CA ALA A 50 12.19 2.57 17.30
C ALA A 50 12.13 3.67 16.20
N GLN A 51 12.97 3.53 15.17
CA GLN A 51 13.15 4.55 14.12
C GLN A 51 12.35 4.26 12.84
N HIS A 52 11.79 3.06 12.70
CA HIS A 52 11.09 2.64 11.48
C HIS A 52 9.87 3.51 11.19
N THR A 53 9.66 3.70 9.90
CA THR A 53 8.56 4.52 9.38
C THR A 53 7.32 3.68 9.07
N ARG A 54 6.16 4.32 8.94
CA ARG A 54 4.94 3.64 8.46
C ARG A 54 5.10 3.07 7.06
N PHE A 55 5.93 3.69 6.22
CA PHE A 55 6.25 3.14 4.91
C PHE A 55 7.00 1.81 5.01
N GLN A 56 8.01 1.70 5.88
CA GLN A 56 8.71 0.43 6.12
C GLN A 56 7.78 -0.63 6.68
N HIS A 57 6.88 -0.26 7.60
CA HIS A 57 5.83 -1.15 8.09
C HIS A 57 4.93 -1.67 6.96
N SER A 58 4.41 -0.79 6.10
CA SER A 58 3.58 -1.18 4.95
C SER A 58 4.31 -2.09 3.97
N LEU A 59 5.60 -1.85 3.70
CA LEU A 59 6.42 -2.72 2.87
C LEU A 59 6.67 -4.09 3.51
N GLY A 60 6.95 -4.13 4.81
CA GLY A 60 7.10 -5.38 5.54
C GLY A 60 5.81 -6.20 5.57
N ALA A 61 4.67 -5.55 5.79
CA ALA A 61 3.35 -6.19 5.72
C ALA A 61 3.06 -6.74 4.31
N PHE A 62 3.41 -5.99 3.26
CA PHE A 62 3.32 -6.46 1.88
C PHE A 62 4.19 -7.70 1.62
N TYR A 63 5.43 -7.71 2.12
CA TYR A 63 6.32 -8.86 2.01
C TYR A 63 5.70 -10.10 2.66
N LEU A 64 5.25 -9.99 3.90
CA LEU A 64 4.62 -11.10 4.62
C LEU A 64 3.34 -11.59 3.94
N MET A 65 2.54 -10.70 3.36
CA MET A 65 1.36 -11.06 2.58
C MET A 65 1.75 -11.84 1.32
N SER A 66 2.80 -11.43 0.63
CA SER A 66 3.32 -12.14 -0.56
C SER A 66 3.81 -13.55 -0.21
N GLU A 67 4.51 -13.70 0.91
CA GLU A 67 4.91 -15.01 1.44
C GLU A 67 3.70 -15.86 1.81
N ALA A 68 2.70 -15.29 2.48
CA ALA A 68 1.48 -16.01 2.86
C ALA A 68 0.73 -16.55 1.62
N ILE A 69 0.57 -15.72 0.58
CA ILE A 69 -0.05 -16.12 -0.69
C ILE A 69 0.75 -17.28 -1.31
N SER A 70 2.08 -17.16 -1.37
CA SER A 70 2.97 -18.20 -1.92
C SER A 70 2.82 -19.52 -1.15
N HIS A 71 2.82 -19.47 0.18
CA HIS A 71 2.65 -20.66 1.03
C HIS A 71 1.27 -21.31 0.89
N LEU A 72 0.19 -20.50 0.80
CA LEU A 72 -1.16 -21.02 0.60
C LEU A 72 -1.29 -21.71 -0.76
N THR A 73 -0.75 -21.09 -1.82
CA THR A 73 -0.72 -21.68 -3.16
C THR A 73 0.07 -22.99 -3.18
N ALA A 74 1.24 -23.04 -2.52
CA ALA A 74 2.04 -24.25 -2.41
C ALA A 74 1.33 -25.39 -1.66
N LYS A 75 0.39 -25.06 -0.75
CA LYS A 75 -0.47 -26.03 -0.07
C LYS A 75 -1.68 -26.48 -0.90
N GLY A 76 -1.78 -26.07 -2.16
CA GLY A 76 -2.86 -26.46 -3.07
C GLY A 76 -4.10 -25.57 -3.03
N ASN A 77 -4.08 -24.46 -2.30
CA ASN A 77 -5.17 -23.50 -2.37
C ASN A 77 -5.07 -22.70 -3.68
N PHE A 78 -6.17 -22.64 -4.42
CA PHE A 78 -6.23 -21.85 -5.64
C PHE A 78 -6.56 -20.40 -5.27
N ILE A 79 -5.67 -19.47 -5.65
CA ILE A 79 -5.83 -18.02 -5.45
C ILE A 79 -5.69 -17.37 -6.83
N PHE A 80 -6.70 -16.61 -7.25
CA PHE A 80 -6.61 -15.86 -8.50
C PHE A 80 -5.57 -14.73 -8.39
N ASP A 81 -4.83 -14.48 -9.48
CA ASP A 81 -3.85 -13.39 -9.53
C ASP A 81 -4.46 -12.03 -9.16
N SER A 82 -5.72 -11.79 -9.57
CA SER A 82 -6.46 -10.57 -9.22
C SER A 82 -6.77 -10.45 -7.74
N GLU A 83 -7.05 -11.56 -7.05
CA GLU A 83 -7.26 -11.58 -5.60
C GLU A 83 -5.95 -11.34 -4.87
N ALA A 84 -4.87 -11.99 -5.30
CA ALA A 84 -3.54 -11.79 -4.77
C ALA A 84 -3.11 -10.32 -4.89
N GLU A 85 -3.26 -9.70 -6.07
CA GLU A 85 -2.93 -8.30 -6.30
C GLU A 85 -3.80 -7.36 -5.45
N ALA A 86 -5.10 -7.66 -5.32
CA ALA A 86 -6.02 -6.86 -4.51
C ALA A 86 -5.64 -6.86 -3.03
N VAL A 87 -5.37 -8.04 -2.45
CA VAL A 87 -4.96 -8.17 -1.05
C VAL A 87 -3.61 -7.51 -0.80
N GLN A 88 -2.66 -7.66 -1.73
CA GLN A 88 -1.36 -6.97 -1.68
C GLN A 88 -1.51 -5.45 -1.75
N ALA A 89 -2.40 -4.93 -2.58
CA ALA A 89 -2.70 -3.50 -2.64
C ALA A 89 -3.36 -3.00 -1.35
N ALA A 90 -4.29 -3.77 -0.80
CA ALA A 90 -4.96 -3.44 0.46
C ALA A 90 -3.95 -3.32 1.61
N ILE A 91 -3.06 -4.29 1.75
CA ILE A 91 -2.06 -4.29 2.83
C ILE A 91 -1.02 -3.16 2.67
N LEU A 92 -0.69 -2.74 1.45
CA LEU A 92 0.15 -1.57 1.21
C LEU A 92 -0.52 -0.27 1.67
N LEU A 93 -1.84 -0.20 1.60
CA LEU A 93 -2.62 1.02 1.82
C LEU A 93 -3.29 1.08 3.20
N HIS A 94 -3.22 0.02 4.02
CA HIS A 94 -3.98 -0.06 5.27
C HIS A 94 -3.70 1.10 6.24
N ASP A 95 -2.46 1.59 6.28
CA ASP A 95 -1.99 2.65 7.17
C ASP A 95 -1.93 4.05 6.51
N ILE A 96 -2.45 4.19 5.27
CA ILE A 96 -2.26 5.42 4.50
C ILE A 96 -2.92 6.65 5.11
N GLY A 97 -3.97 6.48 5.91
CA GLY A 97 -4.69 7.57 6.56
C GLY A 97 -3.98 8.16 7.78
N HIS A 98 -3.00 7.46 8.32
CA HIS A 98 -2.30 7.93 9.50
C HIS A 98 -1.48 9.21 9.25
N GLY A 99 -1.60 10.17 10.19
CA GLY A 99 -0.76 11.36 10.30
C GLY A 99 0.43 11.15 11.24
N PRO A 100 1.31 12.16 11.39
CA PRO A 100 2.30 12.18 12.46
C PRO A 100 1.61 12.08 13.83
N PHE A 101 2.13 11.22 14.72
CA PHE A 101 1.57 11.03 16.08
C PHE A 101 0.08 10.65 16.11
N SER A 102 -0.43 9.97 15.10
CA SER A 102 -1.86 9.84 14.81
C SER A 102 -2.72 9.43 16.00
N HIS A 103 -2.34 8.44 16.79
CA HIS A 103 -3.12 8.02 17.95
C HIS A 103 -3.19 9.06 19.07
N VAL A 104 -2.19 9.94 19.19
CA VAL A 104 -2.18 11.04 20.15
C VAL A 104 -2.99 12.22 19.63
N LEU A 105 -2.89 12.51 18.34
CA LEU A 105 -3.51 13.69 17.72
C LEU A 105 -4.97 13.47 17.32
N GLU A 106 -5.39 12.25 17.05
CA GLU A 106 -6.79 11.92 16.72
C GLU A 106 -7.78 12.38 17.80
N ASN A 107 -7.39 12.25 19.07
CA ASN A 107 -8.25 12.62 20.19
C ASN A 107 -8.06 14.06 20.68
N THR A 108 -7.04 14.78 20.18
CA THR A 108 -6.69 16.12 20.68
C THR A 108 -6.82 17.23 19.65
N LEU A 109 -6.46 16.98 18.40
CA LEU A 109 -6.44 18.00 17.33
C LEU A 109 -7.41 17.72 16.18
N VAL A 110 -7.70 16.45 15.89
CA VAL A 110 -8.59 16.04 14.81
C VAL A 110 -9.79 15.33 15.42
N THR A 111 -10.73 16.10 15.95
CA THR A 111 -11.96 15.56 16.50
C THR A 111 -12.96 15.25 15.40
N GLY A 112 -13.51 14.02 15.41
CA GLY A 112 -14.65 13.64 14.56
C GLY A 112 -14.31 13.01 13.20
N VAL A 113 -13.04 12.78 12.86
CA VAL A 113 -12.63 12.03 11.66
C VAL A 113 -11.61 10.96 12.05
N SER A 114 -11.94 9.70 11.78
CA SER A 114 -11.02 8.59 12.06
C SER A 114 -9.93 8.45 10.98
N HIS A 115 -8.78 7.87 11.36
CA HIS A 115 -7.73 7.55 10.36
C HIS A 115 -8.24 6.56 9.30
N GLU A 116 -9.25 5.75 9.60
CA GLU A 116 -9.88 4.84 8.66
C GLU A 116 -10.65 5.59 7.58
N GLU A 117 -11.43 6.62 7.94
CA GLU A 117 -12.13 7.48 6.99
C GLU A 117 -11.16 8.24 6.09
N ILE A 118 -10.05 8.74 6.67
CA ILE A 118 -8.98 9.38 5.92
C ILE A 118 -8.34 8.36 4.95
N SER A 119 -8.12 7.13 5.38
CA SER A 119 -7.58 6.06 4.53
C SER A 119 -8.46 5.83 3.31
N LEU A 120 -9.78 5.70 3.50
CA LEU A 120 -10.73 5.51 2.41
C LEU A 120 -10.72 6.69 1.42
N MET A 121 -10.70 7.93 1.92
CA MET A 121 -10.61 9.12 1.06
C MET A 121 -9.30 9.15 0.25
N LEU A 122 -8.18 8.79 0.88
CA LEU A 122 -6.88 8.77 0.20
C LEU A 122 -6.79 7.63 -0.83
N MET A 123 -7.34 6.46 -0.53
CA MET A 123 -7.43 5.34 -1.47
C MET A 123 -8.24 5.72 -2.72
N GLU A 124 -9.38 6.39 -2.56
CA GLU A 124 -10.18 6.85 -3.71
C GLU A 124 -9.39 7.89 -4.54
N ARG A 125 -8.64 8.79 -3.94
CA ARG A 125 -7.77 9.74 -4.66
C ARG A 125 -6.66 9.02 -5.43
N ILE A 126 -6.04 7.99 -4.87
CA ILE A 126 -5.04 7.16 -5.57
C ILE A 126 -5.70 6.49 -6.77
N LYS A 127 -6.84 5.85 -6.58
CA LYS A 127 -7.61 5.17 -7.62
C LYS A 127 -7.92 6.12 -8.79
N GLN A 128 -8.41 7.33 -8.50
CA GLN A 128 -8.72 8.35 -9.52
C GLN A 128 -7.46 8.78 -10.29
N ARG A 129 -6.34 8.99 -9.60
CA ARG A 129 -5.09 9.41 -10.23
C ARG A 129 -4.53 8.30 -11.12
N LEU A 130 -4.52 7.05 -10.65
CA LEU A 130 -4.07 5.90 -11.45
C LEU A 130 -4.93 5.70 -12.70
N LYS A 131 -6.27 5.87 -12.59
CA LYS A 131 -7.16 5.86 -13.76
C LYS A 131 -6.80 6.94 -14.78
N ARG A 132 -6.58 8.18 -14.34
CA ARG A 132 -6.21 9.30 -15.24
C ARG A 132 -4.87 9.04 -15.94
N THR A 133 -3.88 8.52 -15.22
CA THR A 133 -2.58 8.19 -15.78
C THR A 133 -2.70 7.07 -16.83
N ALA A 134 -3.44 6.01 -16.53
CA ALA A 134 -3.71 4.93 -17.48
C ALA A 134 -4.43 5.44 -18.73
N GLN A 135 -5.41 6.33 -18.57
CA GLN A 135 -6.18 6.91 -19.67
C GLN A 135 -5.34 7.87 -20.53
N SER A 136 -4.39 8.60 -19.94
CA SER A 136 -3.45 9.47 -20.65
C SER A 136 -2.41 8.67 -21.45
N CYS A 137 -1.95 7.53 -20.92
CA CYS A 137 -0.98 6.67 -21.62
C CYS A 137 -1.62 5.82 -22.73
N TYR A 138 -2.92 5.55 -22.66
CA TYR A 138 -3.65 4.70 -23.60
C TYR A 138 -5.02 5.30 -23.96
N PRO A 139 -5.07 6.38 -24.74
CA PRO A 139 -6.32 7.10 -25.05
C PRO A 139 -7.38 6.26 -25.79
N ASN A 140 -6.96 5.17 -26.46
CA ASN A 140 -7.84 4.32 -27.27
C ASN A 140 -8.44 3.11 -26.51
N LEU A 141 -8.17 2.92 -25.21
CA LEU A 141 -8.72 1.81 -24.42
C LEU A 141 -10.14 2.07 -23.86
N THR A 142 -10.81 3.13 -24.31
CA THR A 142 -12.02 3.65 -23.64
C THR A 142 -13.34 3.02 -24.05
N LYS A 143 -13.42 1.95 -24.85
CA LYS A 143 -14.75 1.44 -25.22
C LYS A 143 -15.05 -0.04 -25.07
N THR A 144 -14.09 -0.97 -24.98
CA THR A 144 -14.47 -2.41 -25.02
C THR A 144 -13.71 -3.39 -24.13
N SER A 145 -12.70 -3.00 -23.37
CA SER A 145 -11.93 -3.99 -22.58
C SER A 145 -11.21 -3.41 -21.36
N THR A 146 -11.90 -2.69 -20.50
CA THR A 146 -11.46 -2.64 -19.10
C THR A 146 -11.82 -4.01 -18.51
N PRO A 147 -10.85 -4.83 -18.11
CA PRO A 147 -11.17 -6.02 -17.35
C PRO A 147 -11.94 -5.55 -16.11
N ARG A 148 -13.20 -5.98 -15.96
CA ARG A 148 -14.03 -5.69 -14.78
C ARG A 148 -13.38 -6.14 -13.47
N SER A 149 -12.29 -6.93 -13.56
CA SER A 149 -11.50 -7.42 -12.44
C SER A 149 -10.53 -6.41 -11.83
N PHE A 150 -10.25 -5.26 -12.46
CA PHE A 150 -9.31 -4.28 -11.91
C PHE A 150 -9.88 -3.40 -10.78
N PHE A 151 -11.17 -3.44 -10.57
CA PHE A 151 -11.82 -2.67 -9.51
C PHE A 151 -12.82 -3.56 -8.80
N ILE A 152 -12.33 -4.40 -7.91
CA ILE A 152 -13.14 -5.02 -6.89
C ILE A 152 -13.84 -3.88 -6.15
N ASN A 153 -15.17 -3.96 -6.02
CA ASN A 153 -15.95 -3.06 -5.20
C ASN A 153 -15.41 -3.17 -3.76
N TRP A 154 -14.70 -2.15 -3.35
CA TRP A 154 -14.39 -1.89 -1.95
C TRP A 154 -15.54 -1.15 -1.34
#